data_1621fa36e66592385c76155261b62706
#
_entry.id   1621fa36e66592385c76155261b62706
#
_cell.length_a   1.000
_cell.length_b   1.000
_cell.length_c   1.000
_cell.angle_alpha   90.00
_cell.angle_beta   90.00
_cell.angle_gamma   90.00
#
_symmetry.space_group_name_H-M   'P 1'
#
loop_
_entity.id
_entity.type
_entity.pdbx_description
1 polymer ?
#
loop_
_entity_poly.entity_id
_entity_poly.type
_entity_poly.pdbx_seq_one_letter_code
_entity_poly.pdbx_strand_id
1 'polypeptide(L)'
;MNDQKKFKITSEGDLQSCVYYHIRKFIKQKKIVNWYVLNKLSMGKIKDSKKFPDIAIVHMKEQGKVTPRFLIELKEDKKFNPKRVKKDIKKLSDLVKKYTKLKQTFFIYAVLDKKLTQKEIEDEINNLKPNDSEMIPIAINMMGEKQFPKHSINYMEKIDNLRKVR
;
A
#
# COMPACT_ATOMS: atom_id res chain seq x y z
N MET A 1 19.98 6.18 -23.06
CA MET A 1 18.56 6.63 -23.20
C MET A 1 17.82 6.30 -21.92
N ASN A 2 17.71 7.29 -21.01
CA ASN A 2 17.05 7.10 -19.71
C ASN A 2 15.63 7.67 -19.79
N ASP A 3 14.69 6.89 -20.38
CA ASP A 3 13.27 7.20 -20.32
C ASP A 3 12.67 6.74 -18.98
N GLN A 4 13.11 7.35 -17.89
CA GLN A 4 12.33 7.37 -16.68
C GLN A 4 11.18 8.37 -16.90
N LYS A 5 10.08 7.89 -17.48
CA LYS A 5 8.82 8.65 -17.45
C LYS A 5 8.49 8.92 -15.98
N LYS A 6 8.68 10.17 -15.55
CA LYS A 6 8.33 10.63 -14.22
C LYS A 6 6.80 10.52 -14.10
N PHE A 7 6.31 9.56 -13.34
CA PHE A 7 4.89 9.47 -13.02
C PHE A 7 4.51 10.73 -12.24
N LYS A 8 3.61 11.52 -12.80
CA LYS A 8 3.02 12.65 -12.11
C LYS A 8 1.79 12.13 -11.39
N ILE A 9 1.84 12.03 -10.06
CA ILE A 9 0.69 11.67 -9.24
C ILE A 9 -0.12 12.94 -9.05
N THR A 10 -1.33 12.95 -9.59
CA THR A 10 -2.27 14.07 -9.49
C THR A 10 -3.58 13.68 -8.81
N SER A 11 -3.77 12.39 -8.58
CA SER A 11 -4.97 11.83 -7.97
C SER A 11 -4.67 10.51 -7.24
N GLU A 12 -5.59 10.10 -6.37
CA GLU A 12 -5.56 8.77 -5.72
C GLU A 12 -5.52 7.64 -6.76
N GLY A 13 -6.19 7.81 -7.92
CA GLY A 13 -6.15 6.84 -9.02
C GLY A 13 -4.76 6.71 -9.66
N ASP A 14 -4.02 7.82 -9.81
CA ASP A 14 -2.65 7.79 -10.32
C ASP A 14 -1.72 7.08 -9.33
N LEU A 15 -1.87 7.38 -8.02
CA LEU A 15 -1.13 6.72 -6.96
C LEU A 15 -1.40 5.21 -6.98
N GLN A 16 -2.66 4.80 -7.08
CA GLN A 16 -3.06 3.39 -7.16
C GLN A 16 -2.45 2.70 -8.37
N SER A 17 -2.53 3.33 -9.54
CA SER A 17 -1.98 2.79 -10.79
C SER A 17 -0.46 2.63 -10.72
N CYS A 18 0.23 3.62 -10.16
CA CYS A 18 1.68 3.62 -9.98
C CYS A 18 2.11 2.47 -9.04
N VAL A 19 1.51 2.37 -7.86
CA VAL A 19 1.83 1.33 -6.87
C VAL A 19 1.52 -0.06 -7.43
N TYR A 20 0.36 -0.23 -8.06
CA TYR A 20 -0.05 -1.48 -8.69
C TYR A 20 0.95 -1.93 -9.77
N TYR A 21 1.37 -1.03 -10.65
CA TYR A 21 2.34 -1.31 -11.69
C TYR A 21 3.69 -1.77 -11.11
N HIS A 22 4.21 -1.06 -10.12
CA HIS A 22 5.51 -1.37 -9.53
C HIS A 22 5.50 -2.72 -8.81
N ILE A 23 4.43 -3.04 -8.07
CA ILE A 23 4.31 -4.34 -7.41
C ILE A 23 4.23 -5.47 -8.45
N ARG A 24 3.44 -5.33 -9.51
CA ARG A 24 3.38 -6.33 -10.59
C ARG A 24 4.72 -6.54 -11.27
N LYS A 25 5.42 -5.45 -11.57
CA LYS A 25 6.77 -5.50 -12.16
C LYS A 25 7.73 -6.24 -11.24
N PHE A 26 7.72 -5.96 -9.95
CA PHE A 26 8.54 -6.62 -8.94
C PHE A 26 8.26 -8.13 -8.87
N ILE A 27 6.99 -8.54 -8.75
CA ILE A 27 6.59 -9.96 -8.73
C ILE A 27 7.09 -10.68 -9.99
N LYS A 28 6.94 -10.06 -11.17
CA LYS A 28 7.41 -10.62 -12.44
C LYS A 28 8.94 -10.74 -12.50
N GLN A 29 9.67 -9.68 -12.11
CA GLN A 29 11.14 -9.66 -12.14
C GLN A 29 11.75 -10.67 -11.16
N LYS A 30 11.14 -10.85 -10.00
CA LYS A 30 11.60 -11.82 -8.99
C LYS A 30 11.09 -13.23 -9.25
N LYS A 31 10.34 -13.47 -10.33
CA LYS A 31 9.76 -14.78 -10.71
C LYS A 31 8.99 -15.44 -9.54
N ILE A 32 8.23 -14.63 -8.80
CA ILE A 32 7.44 -15.12 -7.66
C ILE A 32 6.19 -15.81 -8.20
N VAL A 33 6.15 -17.14 -8.10
CA VAL A 33 5.07 -17.96 -8.65
C VAL A 33 3.84 -17.94 -7.74
N ASN A 34 2.64 -18.00 -8.34
CA ASN A 34 1.34 -18.07 -7.67
C ASN A 34 0.97 -16.83 -6.82
N TRP A 35 1.63 -15.69 -7.06
CA TRP A 35 1.29 -14.43 -6.43
C TRP A 35 0.70 -13.45 -7.45
N TYR A 36 -0.40 -12.83 -7.06
CA TYR A 36 -1.16 -11.92 -7.93
C TYR A 36 -1.45 -10.62 -7.19
N VAL A 37 -1.48 -9.54 -7.95
CA VAL A 37 -1.90 -8.23 -7.46
C VAL A 37 -3.32 -7.98 -7.94
N LEU A 38 -4.21 -7.73 -7.01
CA LEU A 38 -5.60 -7.41 -7.26
C LEU A 38 -5.87 -5.95 -6.87
N ASN A 39 -6.52 -5.21 -7.73
CA ASN A 39 -7.07 -3.91 -7.40
C ASN A 39 -8.52 -4.06 -6.89
N LYS A 40 -9.07 -2.97 -6.37
CA LYS A 40 -10.44 -2.91 -5.81
C LYS A 40 -11.51 -3.47 -6.75
N LEU A 41 -11.40 -3.22 -8.05
CA LEU A 41 -12.35 -3.70 -9.06
C LEU A 41 -12.28 -5.23 -9.22
N SER A 42 -11.09 -5.80 -9.19
CA SER A 42 -10.88 -7.24 -9.30
C SER A 42 -11.33 -8.00 -8.04
N MET A 43 -11.31 -7.35 -6.89
CA MET A 43 -11.72 -7.94 -5.61
C MET A 43 -13.25 -8.00 -5.44
N GLY A 44 -14.02 -7.24 -6.17
CA GLY A 44 -15.49 -7.28 -6.15
C GLY A 44 -16.07 -8.65 -6.51
N LYS A 45 -15.27 -9.53 -7.10
CA LYS A 45 -15.63 -10.92 -7.38
C LYS A 45 -15.34 -11.88 -6.22
N ILE A 46 -14.59 -11.44 -5.21
CA ILE A 46 -14.32 -12.20 -3.98
C ILE A 46 -15.43 -11.83 -2.99
N LYS A 47 -16.45 -12.69 -2.92
CA LYS A 47 -17.69 -12.50 -2.16
C LYS A 47 -17.50 -11.94 -0.75
N ASP A 48 -18.44 -11.08 -0.34
CA ASP A 48 -18.94 -10.76 0.99
C ASP A 48 -18.32 -9.63 1.82
N SER A 49 -17.56 -8.68 1.28
CA SER A 49 -17.31 -7.46 2.04
C SER A 49 -17.54 -6.20 1.23
N LYS A 50 -18.36 -5.29 1.75
CA LYS A 50 -18.51 -3.92 1.24
C LYS A 50 -17.24 -3.07 1.43
N LYS A 51 -16.22 -3.60 2.13
CA LYS A 51 -14.96 -2.92 2.43
C LYS A 51 -13.82 -3.70 1.79
N PHE A 52 -13.23 -3.16 0.73
CA PHE A 52 -12.05 -3.71 0.09
C PHE A 52 -10.87 -2.75 0.26
N PRO A 53 -9.63 -3.22 0.43
CA PRO A 53 -8.45 -2.38 0.31
C PRO A 53 -8.30 -1.93 -1.15
N ASP A 54 -7.51 -0.91 -1.40
CA ASP A 54 -7.27 -0.45 -2.77
C ASP A 54 -6.45 -1.45 -3.58
N ILE A 55 -5.49 -2.11 -2.93
CA ILE A 55 -4.68 -3.19 -3.52
C ILE A 55 -4.58 -4.35 -2.54
N ALA A 56 -4.69 -5.57 -3.03
CA ALA A 56 -4.35 -6.78 -2.31
C ALA A 56 -3.31 -7.59 -3.08
N ILE A 57 -2.31 -8.11 -2.37
CA ILE A 57 -1.40 -9.12 -2.91
C ILE A 57 -1.87 -10.45 -2.36
N VAL A 58 -2.19 -11.37 -3.26
CA VAL A 58 -2.80 -12.64 -2.94
C VAL A 58 -1.93 -13.80 -3.39
N HIS A 59 -1.99 -14.88 -2.64
CA HIS A 59 -1.42 -16.16 -3.05
C HIS A 59 -2.55 -17.08 -3.53
N MET A 60 -2.40 -17.62 -4.73
CA MET A 60 -3.33 -18.60 -5.31
C MET A 60 -2.77 -20.00 -5.13
N LYS A 61 -3.54 -20.88 -4.51
CA LYS A 61 -3.25 -22.30 -4.41
C LYS A 61 -3.71 -23.04 -5.66
N GLU A 62 -3.19 -24.24 -5.87
CA GLU A 62 -3.51 -25.10 -7.03
C GLU A 62 -5.00 -25.35 -7.26
N GLN A 63 -5.79 -25.32 -6.18
CA GLN A 63 -7.26 -25.47 -6.24
C GLN A 63 -8.00 -24.16 -6.57
N GLY A 64 -7.31 -23.10 -7.02
CA GLY A 64 -7.92 -21.80 -7.30
C GLY A 64 -8.30 -20.99 -6.06
N LYS A 65 -7.99 -21.47 -4.85
CA LYS A 65 -8.27 -20.75 -3.60
C LYS A 65 -7.33 -19.56 -3.44
N VAL A 66 -7.91 -18.38 -3.42
CA VAL A 66 -7.20 -17.12 -3.27
C VAL A 66 -7.10 -16.74 -1.79
N THR A 67 -5.89 -16.47 -1.33
CA THR A 67 -5.63 -16.06 0.06
C THR A 67 -4.91 -14.72 0.08
N PRO A 68 -5.52 -13.65 0.61
CA PRO A 68 -4.83 -12.38 0.81
C PRO A 68 -3.64 -12.54 1.76
N ARG A 69 -2.50 -11.96 1.39
CA ARG A 69 -1.28 -11.97 2.18
C ARG A 69 -0.84 -10.58 2.58
N PHE A 70 -1.07 -9.60 1.72
CA PHE A 70 -0.80 -8.19 1.98
C PHE A 70 -1.99 -7.37 1.55
N LEU A 71 -2.31 -6.36 2.34
CA LEU A 71 -3.33 -5.36 2.01
C LEU A 71 -2.67 -4.00 2.00
N ILE A 72 -3.04 -3.19 1.02
CA ILE A 72 -2.54 -1.84 0.84
C ILE A 72 -3.74 -0.92 0.70
N GLU A 73 -3.85 0.04 1.57
CA GLU A 73 -4.78 1.16 1.45
C GLU A 73 -4.01 2.38 1.02
N LEU A 74 -4.54 3.11 0.07
CA LEU A 74 -3.93 4.28 -0.52
C LEU A 74 -4.79 5.49 -0.20
N LYS A 75 -4.14 6.63 0.06
CA LYS A 75 -4.84 7.89 0.26
C LYS A 75 -4.03 9.03 -0.33
N GLU A 76 -4.70 9.93 -1.00
CA GLU A 76 -4.14 11.18 -1.49
C GLU A 76 -4.97 12.34 -0.94
N ASP A 77 -4.30 13.35 -0.41
CA ASP A 77 -4.92 14.58 0.06
C ASP A 77 -4.03 15.81 -0.27
N LYS A 78 -4.65 16.96 -0.50
CA LYS A 78 -3.91 18.22 -0.69
C LYS A 78 -3.28 18.74 0.60
N LYS A 79 -3.86 18.37 1.75
CA LYS A 79 -3.36 18.68 3.09
C LYS A 79 -3.58 17.49 3.99
N PHE A 80 -2.71 17.32 4.97
CA PHE A 80 -2.85 16.27 5.96
C PHE A 80 -4.22 16.34 6.66
N ASN A 81 -4.96 15.23 6.63
CA ASN A 81 -6.30 15.13 7.20
C ASN A 81 -6.42 13.96 8.18
N PRO A 82 -6.20 14.19 9.49
CA PRO A 82 -6.22 13.11 10.49
C PRO A 82 -7.54 12.33 10.54
N LYS A 83 -8.68 12.99 10.32
CA LYS A 83 -10.00 12.32 10.36
C LYS A 83 -10.14 11.29 9.23
N ARG A 84 -9.69 11.62 8.02
CA ARG A 84 -9.71 10.72 6.86
C ARG A 84 -8.74 9.57 7.07
N VAL A 85 -7.50 9.88 7.49
CA VAL A 85 -6.47 8.88 7.81
C VAL A 85 -6.98 7.90 8.85
N LYS A 86 -7.55 8.36 9.97
CA LYS A 86 -8.11 7.49 11.02
C LYS A 86 -9.21 6.57 10.52
N LYS A 87 -10.07 7.05 9.61
CA LYS A 87 -11.14 6.25 8.99
C LYS A 87 -10.57 5.10 8.16
N ASP A 88 -9.54 5.38 7.35
CA ASP A 88 -8.94 4.39 6.45
C ASP A 88 -8.08 3.38 7.23
N ILE A 89 -7.37 3.83 8.28
CA ILE A 89 -6.67 2.95 9.22
C ILE A 89 -7.66 1.98 9.90
N LYS A 90 -8.81 2.49 10.38
CA LYS A 90 -9.85 1.65 10.98
C LYS A 90 -10.38 0.61 9.99
N LYS A 91 -10.57 1.00 8.73
CA LYS A 91 -10.97 0.08 7.65
C LYS A 91 -9.95 -1.06 7.48
N LEU A 92 -8.64 -0.74 7.45
CA LEU A 92 -7.57 -1.74 7.38
C LEU A 92 -7.56 -2.66 8.60
N SER A 93 -7.69 -2.12 9.82
CA SER A 93 -7.76 -2.91 11.05
C SER A 93 -8.93 -3.89 11.05
N ASP A 94 -10.11 -3.46 10.56
CA ASP A 94 -11.27 -4.35 10.42
C ASP A 94 -11.00 -5.50 9.42
N LEU A 95 -10.25 -5.22 8.34
CA LEU A 95 -9.86 -6.24 7.37
C LEU A 95 -8.82 -7.22 7.92
N VAL A 96 -7.86 -6.74 8.72
CA VAL A 96 -6.87 -7.60 9.40
C VAL A 96 -7.56 -8.64 10.27
N LYS A 97 -8.56 -8.23 11.06
CA LYS A 97 -9.34 -9.16 11.91
C LYS A 97 -10.07 -10.23 11.11
N LYS A 98 -10.45 -9.92 9.86
CA LYS A 98 -11.16 -10.86 8.98
C LYS A 98 -10.22 -11.87 8.31
N TYR A 99 -8.98 -11.50 8.05
CA TYR A 99 -8.03 -12.32 7.27
C TYR A 99 -6.89 -12.82 8.14
N THR A 100 -7.05 -13.95 8.78
CA THR A 100 -6.08 -14.57 9.72
C THR A 100 -4.72 -14.96 9.10
N LYS A 101 -4.62 -14.96 7.76
CA LYS A 101 -3.40 -15.34 7.03
C LYS A 101 -2.66 -14.14 6.41
N LEU A 102 -3.02 -12.94 6.81
CA LEU A 102 -2.26 -11.75 6.40
C LEU A 102 -0.86 -11.81 6.98
N LYS A 103 0.11 -11.38 6.19
CA LYS A 103 1.50 -11.19 6.61
C LYS A 103 1.77 -9.75 7.02
N GLN A 104 1.17 -8.80 6.29
CA GLN A 104 1.40 -7.39 6.54
C GLN A 104 0.30 -6.52 5.91
N THR A 105 0.08 -5.36 6.48
CA THR A 105 -0.75 -4.29 5.91
C THR A 105 0.07 -3.02 5.76
N PHE A 106 -0.23 -2.25 4.72
CA PHE A 106 0.43 -0.98 4.43
C PHE A 106 -0.63 0.10 4.25
N PHE A 107 -0.36 1.26 4.81
CA PHE A 107 -1.13 2.48 4.56
C PHE A 107 -0.22 3.49 3.87
N ILE A 108 -0.44 3.74 2.58
CA ILE A 108 0.35 4.68 1.79
C ILE A 108 -0.43 5.98 1.68
N TYR A 109 0.13 7.03 2.23
CA TYR A 109 -0.47 8.35 2.26
C TYR A 109 0.37 9.35 1.46
N ALA A 110 -0.16 9.79 0.33
CA ALA A 110 0.45 10.84 -0.48
C ALA A 110 -0.21 12.18 -0.18
N VAL A 111 0.58 13.22 0.10
CA VAL A 111 0.08 14.53 0.46
C VAL A 111 0.88 15.65 -0.20
N LEU A 112 0.20 16.76 -0.51
CA LEU A 112 0.79 18.00 -1.02
C LEU A 112 0.86 19.06 0.08
N ASP A 113 1.44 18.73 1.24
CA ASP A 113 1.50 19.65 2.37
C ASP A 113 2.86 20.37 2.44
N LYS A 114 2.82 21.69 2.37
CA LYS A 114 4.04 22.54 2.46
C LYS A 114 4.56 22.71 3.89
N LYS A 115 3.73 22.38 4.89
CA LYS A 115 4.02 22.67 6.29
C LYS A 115 4.61 21.48 7.03
N LEU A 116 4.41 20.27 6.51
CA LEU A 116 4.83 19.03 7.17
C LEU A 116 5.90 18.33 6.34
N THR A 117 6.91 17.83 7.01
CA THR A 117 7.88 16.90 6.42
C THR A 117 7.27 15.52 6.28
N GLN A 118 7.87 14.67 5.45
CA GLN A 118 7.46 13.27 5.32
C GLN A 118 7.48 12.55 6.67
N LYS A 119 8.51 12.78 7.49
CA LYS A 119 8.66 12.17 8.81
C LYS A 119 7.54 12.59 9.76
N GLU A 120 7.22 13.88 9.81
CA GLU A 120 6.12 14.38 10.65
C GLU A 120 4.78 13.74 10.25
N ILE A 121 4.54 13.55 8.95
CA ILE A 121 3.33 12.87 8.48
C ILE A 121 3.32 11.39 8.91
N GLU A 122 4.45 10.69 8.82
CA GLU A 122 4.58 9.29 9.28
C GLU A 122 4.36 9.18 10.78
N ASP A 123 4.91 10.09 11.57
CA ASP A 123 4.74 10.15 13.02
C ASP A 123 3.27 10.40 13.39
N GLU A 124 2.61 11.34 12.72
CA GLU A 124 1.18 11.59 12.90
C GLU A 124 0.32 10.37 12.56
N ILE A 125 0.62 9.66 11.46
CA ILE A 125 -0.09 8.43 11.10
C ILE A 125 0.14 7.34 12.15
N ASN A 126 1.36 7.22 12.67
CA ASN A 126 1.68 6.27 13.74
C ASN A 126 0.89 6.55 15.02
N ASN A 127 0.70 7.84 15.37
CA ASN A 127 -0.10 8.24 16.51
C ASN A 127 -1.61 7.93 16.35
N LEU A 128 -2.08 7.84 15.12
CA LEU A 128 -3.48 7.53 14.80
C LEU A 128 -3.79 6.05 14.71
N LYS A 129 -2.79 5.18 14.60
CA LYS A 129 -3.02 3.74 14.51
C LYS A 129 -3.28 3.12 15.89
N PRO A 130 -4.08 2.04 15.98
CA PRO A 130 -4.22 1.27 17.21
C PRO A 130 -2.88 0.70 17.66
N ASN A 131 -2.64 0.64 18.98
CA ASN A 131 -1.37 0.16 19.56
C ASN A 131 -1.00 -1.28 19.15
N ASP A 132 -2.00 -2.12 18.90
CA ASP A 132 -1.87 -3.51 18.48
C ASP A 132 -1.79 -3.69 16.94
N SER A 133 -1.74 -2.59 16.19
CA SER A 133 -1.73 -2.62 14.74
C SER A 133 -0.31 -2.81 14.19
N GLU A 134 -0.09 -3.92 13.48
CA GLU A 134 1.14 -4.18 12.72
C GLU A 134 1.19 -3.43 11.37
N MET A 135 0.26 -2.50 11.12
CA MET A 135 0.23 -1.70 9.92
C MET A 135 1.49 -0.84 9.79
N ILE A 136 2.11 -0.87 8.61
CA ILE A 136 3.25 -0.01 8.26
C ILE A 136 2.73 1.22 7.52
N PRO A 137 2.88 2.43 8.09
CA PRO A 137 2.59 3.66 7.38
C PRO A 137 3.74 4.00 6.42
N ILE A 138 3.39 4.54 5.27
CA ILE A 138 4.33 5.08 4.29
C ILE A 138 3.78 6.44 3.87
N ALA A 139 4.46 7.52 4.27
CA ALA A 139 4.12 8.85 3.82
C ALA A 139 4.93 9.25 2.58
N ILE A 140 4.28 9.99 1.68
CA ILE A 140 4.91 10.60 0.51
C ILE A 140 4.49 12.06 0.50
N ASN A 141 5.40 12.97 0.85
CA ASN A 141 5.15 14.40 0.66
C ASN A 141 5.57 14.80 -0.75
N MET A 142 4.58 15.05 -1.61
CA MET A 142 4.79 15.36 -3.02
C MET A 142 5.30 16.80 -3.28
N MET A 143 5.37 17.65 -2.25
CA MET A 143 5.87 19.03 -2.39
C MET A 143 7.38 19.15 -2.28
N GLY A 144 8.03 18.23 -1.55
CA GLY A 144 9.47 18.31 -1.26
C GLY A 144 10.36 17.65 -2.30
N GLU A 145 9.83 16.76 -3.12
CA GLU A 145 10.65 15.96 -4.02
C GLU A 145 10.04 15.85 -5.41
N LYS A 146 10.74 16.38 -6.40
CA LYS A 146 10.47 16.11 -7.82
C LYS A 146 10.76 14.64 -8.21
N GLN A 147 11.15 13.80 -7.26
CA GLN A 147 11.49 12.39 -7.45
C GLN A 147 10.86 11.58 -6.32
N PHE A 148 10.39 10.39 -6.63
CA PHE A 148 10.08 9.38 -5.60
C PHE A 148 11.30 9.25 -4.68
N PRO A 149 11.13 9.32 -3.35
CA PRO A 149 12.25 9.23 -2.43
C PRO A 149 13.08 7.99 -2.74
N LYS A 150 14.41 8.12 -2.80
CA LYS A 150 15.30 6.94 -2.90
C LYS A 150 15.02 5.94 -1.78
N HIS A 151 14.47 6.40 -0.66
CA HIS A 151 14.02 5.58 0.47
C HIS A 151 12.78 4.72 0.18
N SER A 152 11.96 5.02 -0.84
CA SER A 152 10.91 4.07 -1.26
C SER A 152 11.50 2.75 -1.80
N ILE A 153 12.76 2.77 -2.23
CA ILE A 153 13.51 1.56 -2.59
C ILE A 153 13.78 0.70 -1.34
N ASN A 154 14.07 1.30 -0.18
CA ASN A 154 14.27 0.57 1.07
C ASN A 154 13.00 -0.11 1.58
N TYR A 155 11.80 0.39 1.23
CA TYR A 155 10.55 -0.32 1.54
C TYR A 155 10.35 -1.54 0.63
N MET A 156 10.83 -1.47 -0.61
CA MET A 156 10.86 -2.65 -1.49
C MET A 156 11.86 -3.70 -0.99
N GLU A 157 12.97 -3.29 -0.35
CA GLU A 157 13.90 -4.22 0.33
C GLU A 157 13.29 -4.85 1.58
N LYS A 158 12.41 -4.13 2.31
CA LYS A 158 11.61 -4.76 3.38
C LYS A 158 10.65 -5.82 2.83
N ILE A 159 10.13 -5.64 1.61
CA ILE A 159 9.40 -6.68 0.88
C ILE A 159 10.33 -7.83 0.46
N ASP A 160 11.61 -7.59 0.17
CA ASP A 160 12.61 -8.64 -0.10
C ASP A 160 12.92 -9.52 1.14
N ASN A 161 12.82 -8.99 2.35
CA ASN A 161 12.92 -9.78 3.58
C ASN A 161 11.75 -10.77 3.75
N LEU A 162 10.68 -10.64 2.98
CA LEU A 162 9.59 -11.62 2.92
C LEU A 162 10.02 -12.97 2.26
N ARG A 163 11.20 -13.04 1.62
CA ARG A 163 11.79 -14.29 1.13
C ARG A 163 12.29 -15.21 2.25
N LYS A 164 12.62 -14.68 3.41
CA LYS A 164 13.17 -15.46 4.53
C LYS A 164 12.12 -16.17 5.37
N VAL A 165 10.85 -15.98 5.06
CA VAL A 165 9.74 -16.67 5.75
C VAL A 165 9.18 -17.72 4.78
N ARG A 166 9.96 -18.80 4.62
CA ARG A 166 9.47 -20.09 4.11
C ARG A 166 8.74 -20.84 5.19
#